data_1cdd72427a67405da3a1bf7890cb22a9
#
_entry.id   1cdd72427a67405da3a1bf7890cb22a9
#
_cell.length_a   1.000
_cell.length_b   1.000
_cell.length_c   1.000
_cell.angle_alpha   90.00
_cell.angle_beta   90.00
_cell.angle_gamma   90.00
#
_symmetry.space_group_name_H-M   'P 1'
#
loop_
_entity.id
_entity.type
_entity.pdbx_description
1 polymer ?
#
loop_
_entity_poly.entity_id
_entity_poly.type
_entity_poly.pdbx_seq_one_letter_code
_entity_poly.pdbx_strand_id
1 'polypeptide(L)'
;MSEEWIGIISLALLFGAIFIGFPIAFTLIAIALGVGYVALGPIALHLMTIQFFAVMKETSLASVPFFLFMGFLLEQSGLVERLFRGIQQLLANVRGSLYLAVLITATIFAAATGIVGSSVTLLGVMAAPSMTRSGYDVRLSAGAITAGGTLGILIPPSVMLIVMGPVVGVPTTDLFAAAVIPGLVLSGLYIVYCLGRSYIDPAVGPPLREDERMESTAAVLKELTLGVVPVIIVILATLGVILMGIATPTDAGACGAFVVLFMTLVSRTMTWQKLKNSVYATLEVSCMILLLVAASNYFGAVFSRLGSANMIAEGLLNLPLPPVLMLVLILVVIFLLGWPLEWVPIVLIVVPILLPLVQKLNIDLIWFCTLVAVCLQTAWLSPPVALSAYFLKGVVPEWKLTDIYAGMMQFMVLQMIGLGLVLIFPQIALWLPAVLRD
;
A
#
# COMPACT_ATOMS: atom_id res chain seq x y z
N MET A 1 25.27 19.15 26.12
CA MET A 1 23.99 18.53 25.70
C MET A 1 24.26 17.06 25.54
N SER A 2 23.48 16.17 26.13
CA SER A 2 23.76 14.74 25.96
C SER A 2 23.54 14.33 24.49
N GLU A 3 24.24 13.28 24.03
CA GLU A 3 24.16 12.81 22.65
C GLU A 3 22.70 12.40 22.25
N GLU A 4 21.94 11.89 23.20
CA GLU A 4 20.54 11.53 23.03
C GLU A 4 19.66 12.73 22.63
N TRP A 5 19.87 13.91 23.23
CA TRP A 5 19.13 15.12 22.88
C TRP A 5 19.52 15.67 21.51
N ILE A 6 20.77 15.46 21.07
CA ILE A 6 21.19 15.78 19.69
C ILE A 6 20.36 15.01 18.68
N GLY A 7 20.11 13.73 18.95
CA GLY A 7 19.26 12.91 18.08
C GLY A 7 17.81 13.38 18.06
N ILE A 8 17.22 13.75 19.22
CA ILE A 8 15.86 14.31 19.25
C ILE A 8 15.76 15.60 18.44
N ILE A 9 16.76 16.48 18.55
CA ILE A 9 16.83 17.71 17.74
C ILE A 9 16.95 17.36 16.25
N SER A 10 17.74 16.34 15.89
CA SER A 10 17.85 15.89 14.50
C SER A 10 16.51 15.42 13.92
N LEU A 11 15.70 14.73 14.74
CA LEU A 11 14.36 14.30 14.35
C LEU A 11 13.42 15.51 14.18
N ALA A 12 13.47 16.48 15.08
CA ALA A 12 12.69 17.71 14.97
C ALA A 12 13.09 18.55 13.73
N LEU A 13 14.39 18.67 13.45
CA LEU A 13 14.88 19.30 12.23
C LEU A 13 14.44 18.58 10.96
N LEU A 14 14.44 17.24 10.99
CA LEU A 14 13.99 16.41 9.87
C LEU A 14 12.52 16.69 9.55
N PHE A 15 11.65 16.61 10.54
CA PHE A 15 10.23 16.89 10.34
C PHE A 15 10.01 18.34 9.91
N GLY A 16 10.70 19.29 10.55
CA GLY A 16 10.63 20.71 10.17
C GLY A 16 11.00 20.94 8.70
N ALA A 17 12.08 20.33 8.22
CA ALA A 17 12.51 20.45 6.84
C ALA A 17 11.54 19.79 5.87
N ILE A 18 10.99 18.62 6.22
CA ILE A 18 9.96 17.93 5.40
C ILE A 18 8.71 18.82 5.29
N PHE A 19 8.24 19.43 6.37
CA PHE A 19 7.07 20.31 6.35
C PHE A 19 7.29 21.60 5.53
N ILE A 20 8.53 22.06 5.41
CA ILE A 20 8.88 23.18 4.52
C ILE A 20 8.86 22.75 3.04
N GLY A 21 8.90 21.44 2.75
CA GLY A 21 8.83 20.89 1.41
C GLY A 21 10.16 20.40 0.83
N PHE A 22 11.20 20.22 1.67
CA PHE A 22 12.46 19.63 1.20
C PHE A 22 12.28 18.14 0.86
N PRO A 23 12.94 17.63 -0.24
CA PRO A 23 12.87 16.21 -0.60
C PRO A 23 13.42 15.33 0.51
N ILE A 24 12.62 14.35 0.94
CA ILE A 24 12.85 13.54 2.15
C ILE A 24 14.20 12.84 2.14
N ALA A 25 14.55 12.18 1.03
CA ALA A 25 15.81 11.41 0.92
C ALA A 25 17.06 12.29 1.13
N PHE A 26 17.10 13.45 0.47
CA PHE A 26 18.22 14.39 0.61
C PHE A 26 18.26 15.03 1.99
N THR A 27 17.10 15.33 2.56
CA THR A 27 16.99 15.88 3.92
C THR A 27 17.52 14.89 4.96
N LEU A 28 17.15 13.61 4.85
CA LEU A 28 17.66 12.52 5.69
C LEU A 28 19.18 12.42 5.63
N ILE A 29 19.76 12.40 4.42
CA ILE A 29 21.21 12.31 4.24
C ILE A 29 21.90 13.55 4.83
N ALA A 30 21.40 14.74 4.53
CA ALA A 30 22.02 15.99 4.97
C ALA A 30 21.99 16.12 6.50
N ILE A 31 20.86 15.84 7.16
CA ILE A 31 20.73 15.92 8.61
C ILE A 31 21.56 14.81 9.29
N ALA A 32 21.46 13.56 8.81
CA ALA A 32 22.25 12.46 9.36
C ALA A 32 23.76 12.70 9.22
N LEU A 33 24.20 13.26 8.10
CA LEU A 33 25.60 13.59 7.87
C LEU A 33 26.04 14.76 8.77
N GLY A 34 25.28 15.86 8.80
CA GLY A 34 25.61 17.04 9.57
C GLY A 34 25.63 16.77 11.07
N VAL A 35 24.52 16.20 11.59
CA VAL A 35 24.41 15.87 13.02
C VAL A 35 25.36 14.72 13.39
N GLY A 36 25.45 13.69 12.56
CA GLY A 36 26.35 12.57 12.77
C GLY A 36 27.81 13.00 12.78
N TYR A 37 28.24 13.89 11.90
CA TYR A 37 29.61 14.38 11.89
C TYR A 37 29.93 15.22 13.12
N VAL A 38 29.00 16.06 13.58
CA VAL A 38 29.18 16.88 14.79
C VAL A 38 29.26 16.02 16.05
N ALA A 39 28.43 14.96 16.14
CA ALA A 39 28.33 14.12 17.34
C ALA A 39 29.33 12.95 17.34
N LEU A 40 29.54 12.29 16.21
CA LEU A 40 30.33 11.07 16.08
C LEU A 40 31.65 11.27 15.31
N GLY A 41 31.88 12.48 14.75
CA GLY A 41 33.07 12.79 13.97
C GLY A 41 33.14 12.00 12.65
N PRO A 42 34.38 11.64 12.16
CA PRO A 42 34.58 10.94 10.89
C PRO A 42 33.89 9.57 10.80
N ILE A 43 33.51 8.98 11.92
CA ILE A 43 32.77 7.70 11.98
C ILE A 43 31.43 7.81 11.24
N ALA A 44 30.81 9.00 11.21
CA ALA A 44 29.55 9.23 10.48
C ALA A 44 29.68 8.94 8.99
N LEU A 45 30.79 9.31 8.34
CA LEU A 45 31.05 9.00 6.92
C LEU A 45 31.21 7.50 6.68
N HIS A 46 31.95 6.84 7.56
CA HIS A 46 32.12 5.38 7.47
C HIS A 46 30.79 4.65 7.68
N LEU A 47 29.98 5.11 8.62
CA LEU A 47 28.64 4.59 8.88
C LEU A 47 27.72 4.75 7.67
N MET A 48 27.76 5.92 6.98
CA MET A 48 27.05 6.15 5.74
C MET A 48 27.40 5.09 4.69
N THR A 49 28.69 4.89 4.48
CA THR A 49 29.19 3.89 3.51
C THR A 49 28.65 2.50 3.82
N ILE A 50 28.76 2.05 5.09
CA ILE A 50 28.28 0.72 5.53
C ILE A 50 26.77 0.59 5.29
N GLN A 51 25.99 1.60 5.66
CA GLN A 51 24.51 1.53 5.53
C GLN A 51 24.05 1.52 4.07
N PHE A 52 24.68 2.30 3.19
CA PHE A 52 24.39 2.27 1.77
C PHE A 52 24.74 0.90 1.16
N PHE A 53 25.93 0.34 1.47
CA PHE A 53 26.29 -0.99 1.01
C PHE A 53 25.39 -2.09 1.56
N ALA A 54 24.91 -1.97 2.81
CA ALA A 54 23.95 -2.91 3.38
C ALA A 54 22.65 -2.97 2.55
N VAL A 55 22.10 -1.80 2.19
CA VAL A 55 20.90 -1.72 1.34
C VAL A 55 21.16 -2.29 -0.06
N MET A 56 22.32 -2.01 -0.66
CA MET A 56 22.67 -2.53 -1.99
C MET A 56 22.84 -4.05 -2.01
N LYS A 57 23.14 -4.68 -0.87
CA LYS A 57 23.25 -6.14 -0.72
C LYS A 57 21.94 -6.81 -0.34
N GLU A 58 20.92 -6.05 0.02
CA GLU A 58 19.63 -6.61 0.46
C GLU A 58 18.86 -7.19 -0.73
N THR A 59 18.83 -8.53 -0.80
CA THR A 59 18.24 -9.25 -1.93
C THR A 59 16.72 -9.05 -2.04
N SER A 60 16.03 -8.90 -0.90
CA SER A 60 14.58 -8.69 -0.88
C SER A 60 14.19 -7.38 -1.58
N LEU A 61 15.02 -6.33 -1.46
CA LEU A 61 14.76 -5.04 -2.10
C LEU A 61 14.90 -5.09 -3.63
N ALA A 62 15.63 -6.06 -4.17
CA ALA A 62 15.72 -6.27 -5.62
C ALA A 62 14.36 -6.69 -6.22
N SER A 63 13.42 -7.19 -5.41
CA SER A 63 12.06 -7.49 -5.87
C SER A 63 11.22 -6.24 -6.18
N VAL A 64 11.54 -5.09 -5.57
CA VAL A 64 10.78 -3.83 -5.77
C VAL A 64 10.68 -3.44 -7.24
N PRO A 65 11.78 -3.28 -8.01
CA PRO A 65 11.68 -2.94 -9.43
C PRO A 65 10.92 -3.99 -10.25
N PHE A 66 11.01 -5.28 -9.92
CA PHE A 66 10.27 -6.31 -10.65
C PHE A 66 8.77 -6.23 -10.43
N PHE A 67 8.31 -6.06 -9.19
CA PHE A 67 6.89 -5.90 -8.90
C PHE A 67 6.34 -4.58 -9.46
N LEU A 68 7.09 -3.48 -9.38
CA LEU A 68 6.71 -2.22 -10.00
C LEU A 68 6.59 -2.35 -11.53
N PHE A 69 7.56 -2.99 -12.17
CA PHE A 69 7.52 -3.22 -13.62
C PHE A 69 6.34 -4.08 -14.02
N MET A 70 6.08 -5.17 -13.29
CA MET A 70 4.90 -6.01 -13.47
C MET A 70 3.61 -5.19 -13.36
N GLY A 71 3.49 -4.36 -12.33
CA GLY A 71 2.33 -3.50 -12.11
C GLY A 71 2.10 -2.51 -13.25
N PHE A 72 3.14 -1.80 -13.69
CA PHE A 72 3.06 -0.86 -14.80
C PHE A 72 2.77 -1.55 -16.15
N LEU A 73 3.29 -2.75 -16.36
CA LEU A 73 2.93 -3.56 -17.54
C LEU A 73 1.46 -3.96 -17.54
N LEU A 74 0.94 -4.40 -16.38
CA LEU A 74 -0.48 -4.74 -16.22
C LEU A 74 -1.38 -3.53 -16.46
N GLU A 75 -1.02 -2.38 -15.95
CA GLU A 75 -1.76 -1.13 -16.17
C GLU A 75 -1.84 -0.79 -17.67
N GLN A 76 -0.74 -0.94 -18.41
CA GLN A 76 -0.70 -0.64 -19.84
C GLN A 76 -1.32 -1.73 -20.74
N SER A 77 -1.63 -2.90 -20.16
CA SER A 77 -2.06 -4.09 -20.91
C SER A 77 -3.50 -4.04 -21.41
N GLY A 78 -4.39 -3.30 -20.70
CA GLY A 78 -5.83 -3.33 -20.91
C GLY A 78 -6.53 -4.56 -20.30
N LEU A 79 -5.80 -5.39 -19.53
CA LEU A 79 -6.37 -6.57 -18.87
C LEU A 79 -7.32 -6.19 -17.73
N VAL A 80 -7.01 -5.12 -17.03
CA VAL A 80 -7.81 -4.64 -15.89
C VAL A 80 -9.16 -4.09 -16.35
N GLU A 81 -9.19 -3.41 -17.49
CA GLU A 81 -10.42 -2.93 -18.11
C GLU A 81 -11.34 -4.10 -18.50
N ARG A 82 -10.79 -5.19 -19.03
CA ARG A 82 -11.55 -6.39 -19.33
C ARG A 82 -12.07 -7.07 -18.07
N LEU A 83 -11.24 -7.17 -17.04
CA LEU A 83 -11.63 -7.69 -15.73
C LEU A 83 -12.83 -6.91 -15.17
N PHE A 84 -12.71 -5.57 -15.13
CA PHE A 84 -13.79 -4.70 -14.66
C PHE A 84 -15.07 -4.89 -15.47
N ARG A 85 -15.01 -4.87 -16.81
CA ARG A 85 -16.17 -5.07 -17.67
C ARG A 85 -16.80 -6.43 -17.46
N GLY A 86 -16.01 -7.50 -17.36
CA GLY A 86 -16.51 -8.85 -17.11
C GLY A 86 -17.27 -8.94 -15.79
N ILE A 87 -16.74 -8.38 -14.71
CA ILE A 87 -17.39 -8.36 -13.39
C ILE A 87 -18.64 -7.47 -13.42
N GLN A 88 -18.56 -6.29 -14.03
CA GLN A 88 -19.68 -5.37 -14.21
C GLN A 88 -20.86 -6.05 -14.90
N GLN A 89 -20.61 -6.78 -15.98
CA GLN A 89 -21.65 -7.48 -16.74
C GLN A 89 -22.20 -8.69 -15.99
N LEU A 90 -21.36 -9.43 -15.28
CA LEU A 90 -21.78 -10.55 -14.43
C LEU A 90 -22.76 -10.08 -13.34
N LEU A 91 -22.53 -8.91 -12.77
CA LEU A 91 -23.30 -8.35 -11.67
C LEU A 91 -24.37 -7.34 -12.14
N ALA A 92 -24.65 -7.25 -13.45
CA ALA A 92 -25.50 -6.21 -14.04
C ALA A 92 -26.89 -6.04 -13.39
N ASN A 93 -27.48 -7.13 -12.89
CA ASN A 93 -28.81 -7.14 -12.27
C ASN A 93 -28.78 -6.80 -10.76
N VAL A 94 -27.58 -6.73 -10.14
CA VAL A 94 -27.44 -6.48 -8.71
C VAL A 94 -27.46 -4.98 -8.44
N ARG A 95 -28.18 -4.54 -7.40
CA ARG A 95 -28.10 -3.17 -6.91
C ARG A 95 -26.69 -2.90 -6.38
N GLY A 96 -26.10 -1.75 -6.75
CA GLY A 96 -24.71 -1.45 -6.41
C GLY A 96 -23.68 -2.23 -7.23
N SER A 97 -24.07 -2.80 -8.38
CA SER A 97 -23.19 -3.61 -9.24
C SER A 97 -21.88 -2.93 -9.61
N LEU A 98 -21.90 -1.61 -9.87
CA LEU A 98 -20.70 -0.86 -10.22
C LEU A 98 -19.74 -0.71 -9.02
N TYR A 99 -20.26 -0.55 -7.78
CA TYR A 99 -19.42 -0.57 -6.58
C TYR A 99 -18.74 -1.93 -6.40
N LEU A 100 -19.51 -3.02 -6.57
CA LEU A 100 -18.97 -4.38 -6.53
C LEU A 100 -17.90 -4.59 -7.60
N ALA A 101 -18.20 -4.20 -8.84
CA ALA A 101 -17.24 -4.34 -9.95
C ALA A 101 -15.94 -3.58 -9.65
N VAL A 102 -16.01 -2.36 -9.10
CA VAL A 102 -14.83 -1.59 -8.69
C VAL A 102 -14.06 -2.30 -7.58
N LEU A 103 -14.73 -2.68 -6.49
CA LEU A 103 -14.08 -3.22 -5.29
C LEU A 103 -13.49 -4.62 -5.55
N ILE A 104 -14.19 -5.49 -6.29
CA ILE A 104 -13.67 -6.80 -6.65
C ILE A 104 -12.48 -6.65 -7.62
N THR A 105 -12.61 -5.79 -8.65
CA THR A 105 -11.51 -5.50 -9.57
C THR A 105 -10.32 -4.92 -8.82
N ALA A 106 -10.54 -3.96 -7.93
CA ALA A 106 -9.51 -3.36 -7.11
C ALA A 106 -8.79 -4.40 -6.23
N THR A 107 -9.53 -5.30 -5.60
CA THR A 107 -8.98 -6.37 -4.75
C THR A 107 -8.09 -7.31 -5.55
N ILE A 108 -8.55 -7.75 -6.73
CA ILE A 108 -7.79 -8.64 -7.62
C ILE A 108 -6.58 -7.90 -8.20
N PHE A 109 -6.75 -6.64 -8.62
CA PHE A 109 -5.69 -5.82 -9.18
C PHE A 109 -4.63 -5.43 -8.14
N ALA A 110 -5.06 -5.18 -6.90
CA ALA A 110 -4.16 -4.94 -5.77
C ALA A 110 -3.17 -6.12 -5.58
N ALA A 111 -3.68 -7.36 -5.68
CA ALA A 111 -2.86 -8.58 -5.60
C ALA A 111 -1.89 -8.75 -6.79
N ALA A 112 -1.92 -7.87 -7.77
CA ALA A 112 -1.06 -7.92 -8.94
C ALA A 112 -0.15 -6.69 -9.10
N THR A 113 -0.35 -5.58 -8.38
CA THR A 113 0.37 -4.33 -8.68
C THR A 113 1.05 -3.67 -7.50
N GLY A 114 0.41 -3.65 -6.33
CA GLY A 114 0.97 -3.00 -5.14
C GLY A 114 1.14 -1.47 -5.20
N ILE A 115 0.54 -0.77 -6.18
CA ILE A 115 0.71 0.67 -6.42
C ILE A 115 -0.64 1.38 -6.28
N VAL A 116 -0.76 2.35 -5.35
CA VAL A 116 -2.03 3.05 -5.07
C VAL A 116 -2.39 4.07 -6.13
N GLY A 117 -1.49 4.98 -6.45
CA GLY A 117 -1.79 6.11 -7.34
C GLY A 117 -2.32 5.66 -8.70
N SER A 118 -1.64 4.70 -9.31
CA SER A 118 -2.04 4.14 -10.60
C SER A 118 -3.36 3.35 -10.48
N SER A 119 -3.56 2.62 -9.38
CA SER A 119 -4.80 1.88 -9.14
C SER A 119 -6.02 2.81 -9.03
N VAL A 120 -5.92 3.89 -8.25
CA VAL A 120 -7.00 4.89 -8.12
C VAL A 120 -7.29 5.58 -9.45
N THR A 121 -6.24 5.96 -10.16
CA THR A 121 -6.34 6.61 -11.48
C THR A 121 -7.04 5.70 -12.49
N LEU A 122 -6.59 4.45 -12.61
CA LEU A 122 -7.14 3.48 -13.54
C LEU A 122 -8.61 3.15 -13.23
N LEU A 123 -8.93 2.85 -11.96
CA LEU A 123 -10.29 2.61 -11.51
C LEU A 123 -11.19 3.84 -11.72
N GLY A 124 -10.66 5.04 -11.50
CA GLY A 124 -11.37 6.30 -11.75
C GLY A 124 -11.74 6.47 -13.22
N VAL A 125 -10.77 6.29 -14.12
CA VAL A 125 -11.01 6.39 -15.58
C VAL A 125 -12.02 5.34 -16.06
N MET A 126 -11.98 4.13 -15.54
CA MET A 126 -12.86 3.04 -15.98
C MET A 126 -14.28 3.15 -15.40
N ALA A 127 -14.39 3.41 -14.10
CA ALA A 127 -15.66 3.27 -13.40
C ALA A 127 -16.45 4.57 -13.30
N ALA A 128 -15.80 5.72 -13.10
CA ALA A 128 -16.50 6.98 -12.86
C ALA A 128 -17.46 7.39 -14.01
N PRO A 129 -17.10 7.24 -15.32
CA PRO A 129 -18.02 7.55 -16.40
C PRO A 129 -19.29 6.68 -16.39
N SER A 130 -19.15 5.37 -16.10
CA SER A 130 -20.30 4.47 -16.01
C SER A 130 -21.14 4.76 -14.77
N MET A 131 -20.53 5.05 -13.63
CA MET A 131 -21.22 5.43 -12.39
C MET A 131 -22.01 6.73 -12.58
N THR A 132 -21.40 7.73 -13.19
CA THR A 132 -22.07 9.03 -13.46
C THR A 132 -23.26 8.85 -14.41
N ARG A 133 -23.10 8.11 -15.52
CA ARG A 133 -24.17 7.84 -16.47
C ARG A 133 -25.32 7.04 -15.87
N SER A 134 -25.01 6.08 -14.99
CA SER A 134 -26.02 5.25 -14.33
C SER A 134 -26.65 5.92 -13.10
N GLY A 135 -26.28 7.17 -12.78
CA GLY A 135 -26.87 7.94 -11.68
C GLY A 135 -26.45 7.49 -10.29
N TYR A 136 -25.27 6.89 -10.16
CA TYR A 136 -24.71 6.51 -8.87
C TYR A 136 -24.36 7.73 -8.00
N ASP A 137 -24.47 7.58 -6.68
CA ASP A 137 -24.05 8.63 -5.74
C ASP A 137 -22.56 8.90 -5.87
N VAL A 138 -22.20 10.17 -6.11
CA VAL A 138 -20.81 10.60 -6.35
C VAL A 138 -19.93 10.35 -5.14
N ARG A 139 -20.45 10.56 -3.93
CA ARG A 139 -19.68 10.39 -2.69
C ARG A 139 -19.32 8.93 -2.46
N LEU A 140 -20.31 8.05 -2.54
CA LEU A 140 -20.08 6.63 -2.37
C LEU A 140 -19.20 6.05 -3.49
N SER A 141 -19.36 6.54 -4.73
CA SER A 141 -18.52 6.17 -5.89
C SER A 141 -17.06 6.58 -5.69
N ALA A 142 -16.82 7.83 -5.28
CA ALA A 142 -15.49 8.33 -5.01
C ALA A 142 -14.81 7.55 -3.86
N GLY A 143 -15.56 7.27 -2.79
CA GLY A 143 -15.08 6.46 -1.69
C GLY A 143 -14.72 5.04 -2.10
N ALA A 144 -15.57 4.36 -2.89
CA ALA A 144 -15.33 3.01 -3.37
C ALA A 144 -14.09 2.92 -4.29
N ILE A 145 -13.91 3.88 -5.20
CA ILE A 145 -12.76 3.95 -6.10
C ILE A 145 -11.47 4.21 -5.33
N THR A 146 -11.47 5.22 -4.45
CA THR A 146 -10.26 5.60 -3.69
C THR A 146 -9.88 4.53 -2.67
N ALA A 147 -10.82 4.03 -1.88
CA ALA A 147 -10.56 2.99 -0.90
C ALA A 147 -10.18 1.66 -1.56
N GLY A 148 -10.85 1.29 -2.67
CA GLY A 148 -10.47 0.14 -3.48
C GLY A 148 -9.02 0.24 -3.97
N GLY A 149 -8.63 1.40 -4.51
CA GLY A 149 -7.26 1.63 -4.97
C GLY A 149 -6.21 1.54 -3.87
N THR A 150 -6.54 1.88 -2.62
CA THR A 150 -5.60 1.78 -1.50
C THR A 150 -5.34 0.35 -1.03
N LEU A 151 -6.16 -0.64 -1.41
CA LEU A 151 -5.93 -2.05 -1.08
C LEU A 151 -4.57 -2.57 -1.57
N GLY A 152 -4.01 -1.97 -2.64
CA GLY A 152 -2.70 -2.34 -3.18
C GLY A 152 -1.52 -2.14 -2.22
N ILE A 153 -1.66 -1.29 -1.19
CA ILE A 153 -0.62 -1.17 -0.15
C ILE A 153 -0.60 -2.41 0.75
N LEU A 154 -1.76 -2.99 1.01
CA LEU A 154 -1.92 -4.06 1.99
C LEU A 154 -1.92 -5.44 1.34
N ILE A 155 -2.70 -5.64 0.25
CA ILE A 155 -2.80 -6.96 -0.40
C ILE A 155 -1.50 -7.28 -1.13
N PRO A 156 -0.84 -8.42 -0.82
CA PRO A 156 0.41 -8.81 -1.48
C PRO A 156 0.24 -9.15 -2.98
N PRO A 157 1.30 -8.94 -3.78
CA PRO A 157 2.60 -8.38 -3.43
C PRO A 157 2.57 -6.87 -3.25
N SER A 158 2.99 -6.39 -2.09
CA SER A 158 2.98 -4.97 -1.73
C SER A 158 4.42 -4.46 -1.56
N VAL A 159 4.74 -3.36 -2.24
CA VAL A 159 6.06 -2.71 -2.14
C VAL A 159 6.34 -2.25 -0.70
N MET A 160 5.31 -1.79 0.02
CA MET A 160 5.45 -1.39 1.42
C MET A 160 5.89 -2.57 2.30
N LEU A 161 5.28 -3.74 2.15
CA LEU A 161 5.63 -4.93 2.91
C LEU A 161 7.03 -5.46 2.55
N ILE A 162 7.45 -5.34 1.27
CA ILE A 162 8.80 -5.68 0.83
C ILE A 162 9.83 -4.83 1.56
N VAL A 163 9.59 -3.52 1.63
CA VAL A 163 10.50 -2.57 2.29
C VAL A 163 10.48 -2.77 3.82
N MET A 164 9.31 -3.04 4.39
CA MET A 164 9.15 -3.21 5.84
C MET A 164 9.88 -4.45 6.37
N GLY A 165 9.91 -5.55 5.63
CA GLY A 165 10.54 -6.80 6.04
C GLY A 165 11.98 -6.62 6.53
N PRO A 166 12.92 -6.19 5.68
CA PRO A 166 14.31 -5.94 6.07
C PRO A 166 14.46 -4.90 7.18
N VAL A 167 13.61 -3.87 7.21
CA VAL A 167 13.64 -2.79 8.20
C VAL A 167 13.34 -3.30 9.62
N VAL A 168 12.38 -4.20 9.74
CA VAL A 168 11.94 -4.77 11.03
C VAL A 168 12.69 -6.07 11.37
N GLY A 169 13.35 -6.69 10.37
CA GLY A 169 14.03 -7.97 10.52
C GLY A 169 13.07 -9.17 10.47
N VAL A 170 11.97 -9.04 9.72
CA VAL A 170 10.96 -10.09 9.52
C VAL A 170 10.97 -10.53 8.06
N PRO A 171 10.86 -11.85 7.76
CA PRO A 171 10.80 -12.33 6.39
C PRO A 171 9.62 -11.70 5.62
N THR A 172 9.88 -11.17 4.43
CA THR A 172 8.85 -10.55 3.59
C THR A 172 7.73 -11.54 3.22
N THR A 173 8.06 -12.83 3.09
CA THR A 173 7.10 -13.90 2.84
C THR A 173 6.05 -14.02 3.96
N ASP A 174 6.50 -13.89 5.21
CA ASP A 174 5.61 -13.94 6.37
C ASP A 174 4.69 -12.71 6.42
N LEU A 175 5.22 -11.53 6.07
CA LEU A 175 4.43 -10.31 5.99
C LEU A 175 3.39 -10.40 4.86
N PHE A 176 3.75 -11.01 3.74
CA PHE A 176 2.80 -11.26 2.66
C PHE A 176 1.68 -12.18 3.13
N ALA A 177 2.01 -13.32 3.74
CA ALA A 177 1.00 -14.22 4.28
C ALA A 177 0.09 -13.51 5.30
N ALA A 178 0.67 -12.72 6.21
CA ALA A 178 -0.06 -12.01 7.26
C ALA A 178 -1.02 -10.94 6.72
N ALA A 179 -0.73 -10.34 5.57
CA ALA A 179 -1.52 -9.24 5.00
C ALA A 179 -2.69 -9.70 4.11
N VAL A 180 -2.70 -10.96 3.64
CA VAL A 180 -3.77 -11.48 2.77
C VAL A 180 -5.14 -11.38 3.43
N ILE A 181 -5.30 -11.96 4.63
CA ILE A 181 -6.60 -12.01 5.29
C ILE A 181 -7.08 -10.62 5.71
N PRO A 182 -6.26 -9.75 6.36
CA PRO A 182 -6.64 -8.37 6.62
C PRO A 182 -7.09 -7.60 5.38
N GLY A 183 -6.39 -7.76 4.26
CA GLY A 183 -6.76 -7.14 2.98
C GLY A 183 -8.12 -7.60 2.47
N LEU A 184 -8.40 -8.91 2.54
CA LEU A 184 -9.70 -9.48 2.16
C LEU A 184 -10.83 -9.04 3.13
N VAL A 185 -10.54 -8.95 4.43
CA VAL A 185 -11.50 -8.43 5.43
C VAL A 185 -11.88 -6.99 5.11
N LEU A 186 -10.89 -6.13 4.82
CA LEU A 186 -11.16 -4.74 4.43
C LEU A 186 -11.97 -4.65 3.14
N SER A 187 -11.60 -5.40 2.11
CA SER A 187 -12.37 -5.48 0.86
C SER A 187 -13.81 -5.93 1.13
N GLY A 188 -13.99 -6.95 1.97
CA GLY A 188 -15.31 -7.44 2.39
C GLY A 188 -16.13 -6.37 3.12
N LEU A 189 -15.53 -5.61 4.03
CA LEU A 189 -16.18 -4.49 4.72
C LEU A 189 -16.66 -3.41 3.73
N TYR A 190 -15.84 -3.07 2.74
CA TYR A 190 -16.21 -2.09 1.71
C TYR A 190 -17.38 -2.59 0.85
N ILE A 191 -17.32 -3.87 0.44
CA ILE A 191 -18.38 -4.51 -0.35
C ILE A 191 -19.70 -4.54 0.43
N VAL A 192 -19.66 -5.01 1.68
CA VAL A 192 -20.86 -5.09 2.54
C VAL A 192 -21.44 -3.70 2.78
N TYR A 193 -20.60 -2.69 3.00
CA TYR A 193 -21.06 -1.32 3.16
C TYR A 193 -21.74 -0.76 1.91
N CYS A 194 -21.11 -0.91 0.73
CA CYS A 194 -21.68 -0.43 -0.53
C CYS A 194 -23.00 -1.14 -0.87
N LEU A 195 -23.06 -2.46 -0.67
CA LEU A 195 -24.30 -3.24 -0.85
C LEU A 195 -25.38 -2.76 0.13
N GLY A 196 -25.05 -2.70 1.43
CA GLY A 196 -26.00 -2.26 2.45
C GLY A 196 -26.60 -0.90 2.10
N ARG A 197 -25.78 0.07 1.70
CA ARG A 197 -26.24 1.40 1.25
C ARG A 197 -27.14 1.33 0.02
N SER A 198 -26.77 0.51 -0.98
CA SER A 198 -27.54 0.35 -2.22
C SER A 198 -28.88 -0.38 -2.04
N TYR A 199 -29.00 -1.24 -1.00
CA TYR A 199 -30.28 -1.90 -0.68
C TYR A 199 -31.16 -1.06 0.24
N ILE A 200 -30.60 -0.23 1.13
CA ILE A 200 -31.34 0.70 2.00
C ILE A 200 -31.88 1.86 1.16
N ASP A 201 -31.06 2.42 0.26
CA ASP A 201 -31.44 3.49 -0.63
C ASP A 201 -31.10 3.11 -2.08
N PRO A 202 -32.09 2.60 -2.86
CA PRO A 202 -31.88 2.17 -4.22
C PRO A 202 -31.43 3.27 -5.20
N ALA A 203 -31.61 4.55 -4.83
CA ALA A 203 -31.17 5.67 -5.66
C ALA A 203 -29.64 5.85 -5.63
N VAL A 204 -28.98 5.37 -4.57
CA VAL A 204 -27.52 5.49 -4.38
C VAL A 204 -26.74 4.56 -5.30
N GLY A 205 -27.29 3.38 -5.62
CA GLY A 205 -26.63 2.38 -6.45
C GLY A 205 -27.64 1.56 -7.27
N PRO A 206 -28.21 2.12 -8.35
CA PRO A 206 -29.13 1.38 -9.21
C PRO A 206 -28.41 0.22 -9.92
N PRO A 207 -29.13 -0.81 -10.39
CA PRO A 207 -28.56 -1.82 -11.26
C PRO A 207 -28.06 -1.21 -12.56
N LEU A 208 -27.20 -1.94 -13.30
CA LEU A 208 -26.69 -1.49 -14.58
C LEU A 208 -27.85 -1.23 -15.57
N ARG A 209 -27.76 -0.13 -16.32
CA ARG A 209 -28.76 0.23 -17.32
C ARG A 209 -28.89 -0.85 -18.39
N GLU A 210 -30.09 -1.04 -18.91
CA GLU A 210 -30.38 -2.08 -19.91
C GLU A 210 -29.59 -1.88 -21.20
N ASP A 211 -29.39 -0.62 -21.62
CA ASP A 211 -28.61 -0.25 -22.80
C ASP A 211 -27.09 -0.51 -22.66
N GLU A 212 -26.60 -0.69 -21.44
CA GLU A 212 -25.20 -1.02 -21.16
C GLU A 212 -24.95 -2.53 -20.91
N ARG A 213 -26.02 -3.34 -20.91
CA ARG A 213 -25.91 -4.79 -20.67
C ARG A 213 -25.58 -5.56 -21.95
N MET A 214 -24.71 -6.55 -21.82
CA MET A 214 -24.47 -7.47 -22.93
C MET A 214 -25.67 -8.39 -23.14
N GLU A 215 -26.09 -8.56 -24.38
CA GLU A 215 -27.27 -9.37 -24.76
C GLU A 215 -27.06 -10.88 -24.54
N SER A 216 -25.81 -11.36 -24.59
CA SER A 216 -25.50 -12.78 -24.53
C SER A 216 -24.70 -13.14 -23.29
N THR A 217 -25.20 -14.12 -22.52
CA THR A 217 -24.47 -14.72 -21.39
C THR A 217 -23.13 -15.31 -21.81
N ALA A 218 -23.04 -15.86 -23.03
CA ALA A 218 -21.79 -16.38 -23.58
C ALA A 218 -20.76 -15.25 -23.81
N ALA A 219 -21.20 -14.05 -24.22
CA ALA A 219 -20.33 -12.88 -24.37
C ALA A 219 -19.81 -12.40 -23.00
N VAL A 220 -20.68 -12.36 -21.98
CA VAL A 220 -20.30 -12.03 -20.60
C VAL A 220 -19.27 -13.01 -20.07
N LEU A 221 -19.51 -14.33 -20.22
CA LEU A 221 -18.57 -15.35 -19.75
C LEU A 221 -17.23 -15.29 -20.48
N LYS A 222 -17.24 -15.01 -21.78
CA LYS A 222 -16.02 -14.81 -22.57
C LYS A 222 -15.21 -13.60 -22.07
N GLU A 223 -15.86 -12.46 -21.86
CA GLU A 223 -15.17 -11.25 -21.38
C GLU A 223 -14.63 -11.45 -19.97
N LEU A 224 -15.42 -12.09 -19.09
CA LEU A 224 -15.00 -12.44 -17.74
C LEU A 224 -13.76 -13.36 -17.76
N THR A 225 -13.79 -14.42 -18.57
CA THR A 225 -12.68 -15.36 -18.68
C THR A 225 -11.42 -14.69 -19.21
N LEU A 226 -11.55 -13.85 -20.24
CA LEU A 226 -10.43 -13.10 -20.82
C LEU A 226 -9.86 -12.03 -19.86
N GLY A 227 -10.64 -11.53 -18.92
CA GLY A 227 -10.19 -10.59 -17.89
C GLY A 227 -9.61 -11.29 -16.66
N VAL A 228 -10.32 -12.30 -16.12
CA VAL A 228 -9.96 -12.96 -14.86
C VAL A 228 -8.79 -13.94 -15.00
N VAL A 229 -8.80 -14.80 -16.02
CA VAL A 229 -7.79 -15.87 -16.16
C VAL A 229 -6.37 -15.32 -16.25
N PRO A 230 -6.07 -14.29 -17.08
CA PRO A 230 -4.72 -13.73 -17.13
C PRO A 230 -4.24 -13.20 -15.78
N VAL A 231 -5.12 -12.49 -15.04
CA VAL A 231 -4.75 -11.91 -13.75
C VAL A 231 -4.55 -13.01 -12.69
N ILE A 232 -5.38 -14.06 -12.67
CA ILE A 232 -5.17 -15.23 -11.79
C ILE A 232 -3.82 -15.89 -12.09
N ILE A 233 -3.45 -16.07 -13.37
CA ILE A 233 -2.15 -16.65 -13.73
C ILE A 233 -1.01 -15.79 -13.17
N VAL A 234 -1.09 -14.47 -13.26
CA VAL A 234 -0.08 -13.56 -12.70
C VAL A 234 -0.02 -13.70 -11.18
N ILE A 235 -1.17 -13.72 -10.49
CA ILE A 235 -1.23 -13.89 -9.02
C ILE A 235 -0.64 -15.24 -8.60
N LEU A 236 -0.95 -16.33 -9.30
CA LEU A 236 -0.38 -17.64 -9.01
C LEU A 236 1.12 -17.70 -9.30
N ALA A 237 1.58 -17.09 -10.39
CA ALA A 237 3.00 -17.02 -10.76
C ALA A 237 3.82 -16.11 -9.83
N THR A 238 3.20 -15.29 -9.02
CA THR A 238 3.84 -14.38 -8.05
C THR A 238 3.52 -14.80 -6.63
N LEU A 239 2.38 -14.36 -6.10
CA LEU A 239 1.98 -14.64 -4.72
C LEU A 239 1.84 -16.13 -4.45
N GLY A 240 1.29 -16.91 -5.39
CA GLY A 240 1.14 -18.35 -5.24
C GLY A 240 2.47 -19.06 -4.99
N VAL A 241 3.48 -18.81 -5.83
CA VAL A 241 4.80 -19.45 -5.68
C VAL A 241 5.58 -18.97 -4.45
N ILE A 242 5.35 -17.72 -4.00
CA ILE A 242 5.92 -17.19 -2.75
C ILE A 242 5.32 -17.92 -1.55
N LEU A 243 3.99 -17.98 -1.46
CA LEU A 243 3.29 -18.61 -0.33
C LEU A 243 3.53 -20.12 -0.25
N MET A 244 3.77 -20.78 -1.39
CA MET A 244 4.17 -22.20 -1.44
C MET A 244 5.66 -22.41 -1.07
N GLY A 245 6.44 -21.35 -0.83
CA GLY A 245 7.87 -21.45 -0.54
C GLY A 245 8.73 -21.90 -1.73
N ILE A 246 8.20 -21.87 -2.96
CA ILE A 246 8.89 -22.32 -4.18
C ILE A 246 9.88 -21.26 -4.66
N ALA A 247 9.55 -19.98 -4.53
CA ALA A 247 10.34 -18.86 -5.04
C ALA A 247 10.50 -17.77 -3.99
N THR A 248 11.63 -17.07 -4.04
CA THR A 248 11.83 -15.84 -3.26
C THR A 248 10.96 -14.70 -3.84
N PRO A 249 10.68 -13.63 -3.08
CA PRO A 249 9.98 -12.47 -3.61
C PRO A 249 10.63 -11.89 -4.88
N THR A 250 11.96 -11.93 -4.97
CA THR A 250 12.71 -11.44 -6.13
C THR A 250 12.47 -12.30 -7.36
N ASP A 251 12.59 -13.62 -7.23
CA ASP A 251 12.35 -14.56 -8.32
C ASP A 251 10.90 -14.51 -8.80
N ALA A 252 9.96 -14.47 -7.86
CA ALA A 252 8.53 -14.38 -8.16
C ALA A 252 8.17 -13.06 -8.85
N GLY A 253 8.76 -11.94 -8.42
CA GLY A 253 8.59 -10.64 -9.09
C GLY A 253 9.09 -10.67 -10.53
N ALA A 254 10.27 -11.27 -10.77
CA ALA A 254 10.82 -11.44 -12.11
C ALA A 254 9.95 -12.36 -12.97
N CYS A 255 9.48 -13.50 -12.43
CA CYS A 255 8.55 -14.39 -13.10
C CYS A 255 7.23 -13.69 -13.46
N GLY A 256 6.65 -12.94 -12.51
CA GLY A 256 5.43 -12.18 -12.76
C GLY A 256 5.59 -11.14 -13.86
N ALA A 257 6.66 -10.37 -13.83
CA ALA A 257 6.99 -9.39 -14.87
C ALA A 257 7.14 -10.07 -16.25
N PHE A 258 7.83 -11.22 -16.30
CA PHE A 258 7.97 -12.00 -17.52
C PHE A 258 6.63 -12.52 -18.03
N VAL A 259 5.80 -13.09 -17.15
CA VAL A 259 4.46 -13.61 -17.51
C VAL A 259 3.59 -12.50 -18.10
N VAL A 260 3.54 -11.31 -17.45
CA VAL A 260 2.75 -10.18 -17.96
C VAL A 260 3.29 -9.69 -19.30
N LEU A 261 4.61 -9.55 -19.43
CA LEU A 261 5.23 -9.14 -20.70
C LEU A 261 4.92 -10.14 -21.82
N PHE A 262 5.06 -11.44 -21.56
CA PHE A 262 4.73 -12.49 -22.52
C PHE A 262 3.25 -12.45 -22.93
N MET A 263 2.34 -12.34 -21.95
CA MET A 263 0.90 -12.27 -22.24
C MET A 263 0.54 -11.05 -23.09
N THR A 264 1.13 -9.88 -22.81
CA THR A 264 0.85 -8.65 -23.56
C THR A 264 1.44 -8.67 -24.96
N LEU A 265 2.57 -9.35 -25.17
CA LEU A 265 3.15 -9.58 -26.49
C LEU A 265 2.29 -10.55 -27.32
N VAL A 266 1.85 -11.69 -26.74
CA VAL A 266 0.98 -12.65 -27.40
C VAL A 266 -0.37 -12.04 -27.76
N SER A 267 -0.96 -11.25 -26.85
CA SER A 267 -2.21 -10.52 -27.08
C SER A 267 -2.07 -9.32 -28.01
N ARG A 268 -0.86 -9.00 -28.44
CA ARG A 268 -0.53 -7.84 -29.31
C ARG A 268 -1.05 -6.50 -28.74
N THR A 269 -1.16 -6.38 -27.42
CA THR A 269 -1.58 -5.15 -26.72
C THR A 269 -0.40 -4.26 -26.37
N MET A 270 0.83 -4.82 -26.37
CA MET A 270 2.06 -4.10 -26.06
C MET A 270 2.57 -3.35 -27.29
N THR A 271 2.83 -2.06 -27.11
CA THR A 271 3.56 -1.23 -28.08
C THR A 271 4.90 -0.82 -27.49
N TRP A 272 5.85 -0.44 -28.36
CA TRP A 272 7.16 0.06 -27.90
C TRP A 272 7.03 1.25 -26.95
N GLN A 273 6.08 2.15 -27.20
CA GLN A 273 5.83 3.31 -26.34
C GLN A 273 5.32 2.90 -24.96
N LYS A 274 4.40 1.94 -24.87
CA LYS A 274 3.89 1.41 -23.61
C LYS A 274 5.00 0.74 -22.80
N LEU A 275 5.82 -0.09 -23.45
CA LEU A 275 6.97 -0.73 -22.81
C LEU A 275 7.96 0.32 -22.27
N LYS A 276 8.31 1.30 -23.09
CA LYS A 276 9.18 2.40 -22.70
C LYS A 276 8.64 3.15 -21.50
N ASN A 277 7.35 3.51 -21.50
CA ASN A 277 6.70 4.19 -20.39
C ASN A 277 6.75 3.35 -19.10
N SER A 278 6.46 2.04 -19.17
CA SER A 278 6.55 1.13 -18.03
C SER A 278 7.96 1.04 -17.45
N VAL A 279 8.98 0.98 -18.30
CA VAL A 279 10.39 0.97 -17.87
C VAL A 279 10.76 2.27 -17.17
N TYR A 280 10.42 3.43 -17.75
CA TYR A 280 10.75 4.73 -17.13
C TYR A 280 10.02 4.92 -15.80
N ALA A 281 8.73 4.61 -15.73
CA ALA A 281 7.98 4.68 -14.47
C ALA A 281 8.58 3.75 -13.39
N THR A 282 8.98 2.54 -13.79
CA THR A 282 9.68 1.60 -12.89
C THR A 282 10.98 2.18 -12.36
N LEU A 283 11.82 2.73 -13.24
CA LEU A 283 13.09 3.34 -12.85
C LEU A 283 12.88 4.50 -11.88
N GLU A 284 11.96 5.42 -12.20
CA GLU A 284 11.68 6.59 -11.39
C GLU A 284 11.26 6.20 -9.97
N VAL A 285 10.26 5.33 -9.84
CA VAL A 285 9.73 4.92 -8.53
C VAL A 285 10.73 4.04 -7.77
N SER A 286 11.42 3.11 -8.46
CA SER A 286 12.42 2.24 -7.82
C SER A 286 13.60 3.04 -7.29
N CYS A 287 14.15 3.97 -8.07
CA CYS A 287 15.27 4.81 -7.63
C CYS A 287 14.88 5.68 -6.44
N MET A 288 13.66 6.25 -6.45
CA MET A 288 13.15 7.03 -5.33
C MET A 288 13.06 6.18 -4.05
N ILE A 289 12.44 5.00 -4.13
CA ILE A 289 12.26 4.13 -2.95
C ILE A 289 13.61 3.64 -2.43
N LEU A 290 14.49 3.13 -3.28
CA LEU A 290 15.78 2.58 -2.87
C LEU A 290 16.69 3.66 -2.27
N LEU A 291 16.68 4.90 -2.80
CA LEU A 291 17.40 6.02 -2.23
C LEU A 291 16.83 6.41 -0.85
N LEU A 292 15.50 6.41 -0.70
CA LEU A 292 14.85 6.65 0.59
C LEU A 292 15.23 5.59 1.62
N VAL A 293 15.24 4.30 1.24
CA VAL A 293 15.68 3.21 2.12
C VAL A 293 17.12 3.42 2.58
N ALA A 294 18.03 3.72 1.67
CA ALA A 294 19.43 3.95 1.99
C ALA A 294 19.63 5.18 2.92
N ALA A 295 18.95 6.28 2.62
CA ALA A 295 18.99 7.50 3.41
C ALA A 295 18.43 7.28 4.83
N SER A 296 17.31 6.56 4.93
CA SER A 296 16.66 6.25 6.21
C SER A 296 17.48 5.28 7.05
N ASN A 297 18.07 4.26 6.46
CA ASN A 297 18.99 3.36 7.19
C ASN A 297 20.18 4.11 7.77
N TYR A 298 20.74 5.04 7.00
CA TYR A 298 21.84 5.88 7.50
C TYR A 298 21.37 6.78 8.64
N PHE A 299 20.25 7.49 8.50
CA PHE A 299 19.68 8.32 9.56
C PHE A 299 19.37 7.48 10.79
N GLY A 300 18.71 6.34 10.65
CA GLY A 300 18.37 5.41 11.73
C GLY A 300 19.62 4.90 12.47
N ALA A 301 20.71 4.61 11.75
CA ALA A 301 21.97 4.17 12.33
C ALA A 301 22.64 5.27 13.16
N VAL A 302 22.65 6.53 12.67
CA VAL A 302 23.13 7.69 13.44
C VAL A 302 22.26 7.91 14.67
N PHE A 303 20.95 7.94 14.51
CA PHE A 303 19.97 8.14 15.58
C PHE A 303 20.07 7.09 16.68
N SER A 304 20.24 5.83 16.30
CA SER A 304 20.41 4.71 17.23
C SER A 304 21.75 4.80 18.00
N ARG A 305 22.83 5.18 17.31
CA ARG A 305 24.14 5.36 17.97
C ARG A 305 24.18 6.51 18.97
N LEU A 306 23.36 7.53 18.76
CA LEU A 306 23.17 8.63 19.72
C LEU A 306 22.34 8.21 20.96
N GLY A 307 21.80 6.99 20.99
CA GLY A 307 20.96 6.50 22.10
C GLY A 307 19.53 7.02 22.10
N SER A 308 19.17 7.88 21.14
CA SER A 308 17.89 8.60 21.12
C SER A 308 16.70 7.68 20.95
N ALA A 309 16.84 6.57 20.19
CA ALA A 309 15.79 5.56 20.04
C ALA A 309 15.46 4.89 21.38
N ASN A 310 16.49 4.55 22.17
CA ASN A 310 16.31 3.97 23.51
C ASN A 310 15.68 4.97 24.46
N MET A 311 16.11 6.24 24.43
CA MET A 311 15.53 7.29 25.26
C MET A 311 14.02 7.47 24.99
N ILE A 312 13.58 7.46 23.71
CA ILE A 312 12.17 7.49 23.36
C ILE A 312 11.44 6.24 23.89
N ALA A 313 12.01 5.05 23.68
CA ALA A 313 11.43 3.81 24.14
C ALA A 313 11.28 3.76 25.67
N GLU A 314 12.28 4.20 26.42
CA GLU A 314 12.22 4.28 27.88
C GLU A 314 11.22 5.34 28.37
N GLY A 315 11.18 6.49 27.70
CA GLY A 315 10.18 7.53 28.00
C GLY A 315 8.76 7.01 27.84
N LEU A 316 8.48 6.24 26.79
CA LEU A 316 7.18 5.62 26.56
C LEU A 316 6.88 4.48 27.55
N LEU A 317 7.87 3.66 27.90
CA LEU A 317 7.71 2.57 28.87
C LEU A 317 7.43 3.08 30.31
N ASN A 318 7.85 4.29 30.63
CA ASN A 318 7.54 4.92 31.92
C ASN A 318 6.05 5.35 32.04
N LEU A 319 5.30 5.33 30.93
CA LEU A 319 3.86 5.55 30.99
C LEU A 319 3.17 4.32 31.62
N PRO A 320 2.26 4.50 32.60
CA PRO A 320 1.58 3.39 33.26
C PRO A 320 0.46 2.80 32.35
N LEU A 321 0.85 2.35 31.16
CA LEU A 321 -0.09 1.79 30.17
C LEU A 321 0.15 0.30 30.00
N PRO A 322 -0.89 -0.53 29.92
CA PRO A 322 -0.76 -1.93 29.55
C PRO A 322 -0.31 -2.05 28.09
N PRO A 323 0.36 -3.18 27.70
CA PRO A 323 0.95 -3.34 26.36
C PRO A 323 0.00 -3.04 25.20
N VAL A 324 -1.29 -3.44 25.32
CA VAL A 324 -2.28 -3.20 24.27
C VAL A 324 -2.59 -1.71 24.11
N LEU A 325 -2.72 -0.96 25.22
CA LEU A 325 -2.95 0.50 25.14
C LEU A 325 -1.70 1.23 24.64
N MET A 326 -0.50 0.74 24.95
CA MET A 326 0.74 1.27 24.38
C MET A 326 0.77 1.05 22.87
N LEU A 327 0.35 -0.13 22.40
CA LEU A 327 0.24 -0.43 20.97
C LEU A 327 -0.78 0.51 20.29
N VAL A 328 -1.93 0.74 20.91
CA VAL A 328 -2.92 1.72 20.41
C VAL A 328 -2.33 3.12 20.34
N LEU A 329 -1.58 3.55 21.34
CA LEU A 329 -0.89 4.84 21.34
C LEU A 329 0.09 4.95 20.16
N ILE A 330 0.89 3.90 19.93
CA ILE A 330 1.80 3.80 18.78
C ILE A 330 1.04 3.96 17.46
N LEU A 331 -0.06 3.23 17.29
CA LEU A 331 -0.88 3.29 16.08
C LEU A 331 -1.52 4.67 15.89
N VAL A 332 -1.95 5.33 16.95
CA VAL A 332 -2.45 6.72 16.91
C VAL A 332 -1.34 7.68 16.45
N VAL A 333 -0.14 7.54 16.98
CA VAL A 333 1.01 8.35 16.53
C VAL A 333 1.30 8.12 15.04
N ILE A 334 1.34 6.86 14.60
CA ILE A 334 1.54 6.51 13.18
C ILE A 334 0.42 7.08 12.31
N PHE A 335 -0.83 6.98 12.74
CA PHE A 335 -1.98 7.54 12.04
C PHE A 335 -1.86 9.08 11.87
N LEU A 336 -1.52 9.79 12.94
CA LEU A 336 -1.35 11.24 12.89
C LEU A 336 -0.16 11.67 12.02
N LEU A 337 0.94 10.93 12.08
CA LEU A 337 2.10 11.15 11.22
C LEU A 337 1.82 10.80 9.76
N GLY A 338 0.90 9.90 9.50
CA GLY A 338 0.44 9.54 8.15
C GLY A 338 -0.23 10.69 7.40
N TRP A 339 -0.73 11.70 8.09
CA TRP A 339 -1.35 12.85 7.43
C TRP A 339 -0.34 13.71 6.63
N PRO A 340 0.78 14.16 7.23
CA PRO A 340 1.79 14.93 6.51
C PRO A 340 2.84 14.09 5.79
N LEU A 341 2.99 12.82 6.17
CA LEU A 341 4.00 11.92 5.63
C LEU A 341 3.33 10.78 4.87
N GLU A 342 3.93 10.39 3.77
CA GLU A 342 3.57 9.13 3.12
C GLU A 342 4.06 7.92 3.94
N TRP A 343 3.67 6.71 3.53
CA TRP A 343 4.04 5.47 4.20
C TRP A 343 5.57 5.25 4.26
N VAL A 344 6.31 5.70 3.23
CA VAL A 344 7.75 5.43 3.10
C VAL A 344 8.55 5.99 4.27
N PRO A 345 8.46 7.30 4.62
CA PRO A 345 9.18 7.85 5.78
C PRO A 345 8.75 7.20 7.09
N ILE A 346 7.49 6.85 7.24
CA ILE A 346 6.99 6.25 8.47
C ILE A 346 7.60 4.86 8.66
N VAL A 347 7.54 4.01 7.65
CA VAL A 347 8.11 2.66 7.68
C VAL A 347 9.62 2.70 7.91
N LEU A 348 10.30 3.66 7.28
CA LEU A 348 11.77 3.70 7.28
C LEU A 348 12.38 4.47 8.46
N ILE A 349 11.63 5.36 9.10
CA ILE A 349 12.13 6.21 10.19
C ILE A 349 11.41 5.90 11.50
N VAL A 350 10.07 6.02 11.48
CA VAL A 350 9.27 5.91 12.70
C VAL A 350 9.21 4.49 13.23
N VAL A 351 9.01 3.52 12.36
CA VAL A 351 8.93 2.10 12.75
C VAL A 351 10.23 1.62 13.41
N PRO A 352 11.44 1.85 12.85
CA PRO A 352 12.70 1.48 13.53
C PRO A 352 12.90 2.17 14.88
N ILE A 353 12.49 3.41 15.03
CA ILE A 353 12.56 4.14 16.31
C ILE A 353 11.68 3.47 17.37
N LEU A 354 10.52 2.96 16.98
CA LEU A 354 9.57 2.31 17.88
C LEU A 354 9.88 0.81 18.10
N LEU A 355 10.71 0.21 17.27
CA LEU A 355 11.02 -1.23 17.31
C LEU A 355 11.56 -1.70 18.67
N PRO A 356 12.50 -0.99 19.33
CA PRO A 356 12.97 -1.38 20.67
C PRO A 356 11.84 -1.43 21.71
N LEU A 357 10.88 -0.53 21.64
CA LEU A 357 9.69 -0.50 22.50
C LEU A 357 8.81 -1.74 22.25
N VAL A 358 8.50 -2.03 20.98
CA VAL A 358 7.67 -3.17 20.57
C VAL A 358 8.28 -4.48 21.04
N GLN A 359 9.61 -4.64 20.92
CA GLN A 359 10.35 -5.81 21.38
C GLN A 359 10.32 -5.94 22.92
N LYS A 360 10.52 -4.85 23.66
CA LYS A 360 10.43 -4.86 25.15
C LYS A 360 9.03 -5.22 25.65
N LEU A 361 7.99 -4.90 24.88
CA LEU A 361 6.60 -5.25 25.18
C LEU A 361 6.24 -6.70 24.78
N ASN A 362 7.17 -7.46 24.20
CA ASN A 362 6.96 -8.81 23.66
C ASN A 362 5.78 -8.90 22.66
N ILE A 363 5.58 -7.85 21.83
CA ILE A 363 4.57 -7.83 20.79
C ILE A 363 5.14 -8.59 19.58
N ASP A 364 4.31 -9.47 18.99
CA ASP A 364 4.69 -10.18 17.75
C ASP A 364 4.94 -9.20 16.62
N LEU A 365 6.11 -9.29 15.97
CA LEU A 365 6.55 -8.34 14.95
C LEU A 365 5.75 -8.45 13.65
N ILE A 366 5.27 -9.65 13.29
CA ILE A 366 4.44 -9.85 12.09
C ILE A 366 3.10 -9.17 12.28
N TRP A 367 2.48 -9.38 13.46
CA TRP A 367 1.23 -8.71 13.82
C TRP A 367 1.39 -7.19 13.87
N PHE A 368 2.45 -6.70 14.52
CA PHE A 368 2.79 -5.28 14.56
C PHE A 368 2.92 -4.67 13.16
N CYS A 369 3.70 -5.29 12.27
CA CYS A 369 3.87 -4.85 10.89
C CYS A 369 2.55 -4.82 10.13
N THR A 370 1.70 -5.82 10.34
CA THR A 370 0.37 -5.87 9.71
C THR A 370 -0.53 -4.73 10.19
N LEU A 371 -0.54 -4.45 11.51
CA LEU A 371 -1.26 -3.31 12.07
C LEU A 371 -0.77 -1.98 11.52
N VAL A 372 0.56 -1.80 11.43
CA VAL A 372 1.17 -0.62 10.80
C VAL A 372 0.72 -0.49 9.35
N ALA A 373 0.73 -1.58 8.59
CA ALA A 373 0.31 -1.59 7.19
C ALA A 373 -1.16 -1.18 7.01
N VAL A 374 -2.07 -1.72 7.82
CA VAL A 374 -3.49 -1.33 7.82
C VAL A 374 -3.66 0.12 8.26
N CYS A 375 -2.90 0.56 9.28
CA CYS A 375 -2.94 1.94 9.77
C CYS A 375 -2.48 2.92 8.69
N LEU A 376 -1.36 2.64 7.99
CA LEU A 376 -0.81 3.50 6.95
C LEU A 376 -1.71 3.61 5.71
N GLN A 377 -2.52 2.59 5.45
CA GLN A 377 -3.53 2.66 4.39
C GLN A 377 -4.53 3.80 4.63
N THR A 378 -4.84 4.12 5.90
CA THR A 378 -5.75 5.23 6.25
C THR A 378 -5.18 6.60 5.84
N ALA A 379 -3.86 6.76 5.80
CA ALA A 379 -3.20 8.01 5.41
C ALA A 379 -3.58 8.46 3.99
N TRP A 380 -3.84 7.52 3.09
CA TRP A 380 -4.24 7.79 1.71
C TRP A 380 -5.68 8.29 1.59
N LEU A 381 -6.51 8.04 2.59
CA LEU A 381 -7.92 8.47 2.64
C LEU A 381 -8.17 9.63 3.59
N SER A 382 -7.19 9.99 4.45
CA SER A 382 -7.39 10.97 5.51
C SER A 382 -7.04 12.39 5.05
N PRO A 383 -7.98 13.37 5.14
CA PRO A 383 -7.64 14.78 5.00
C PRO A 383 -6.59 15.19 6.06
N PRO A 384 -5.75 16.19 5.80
CA PRO A 384 -5.81 17.15 4.69
C PRO A 384 -5.10 16.71 3.41
N VAL A 385 -4.19 15.73 3.46
CA VAL A 385 -3.38 15.36 2.29
C VAL A 385 -4.14 14.40 1.38
N ALA A 386 -4.59 13.25 1.89
CA ALA A 386 -5.44 12.28 1.18
C ALA A 386 -5.12 12.14 -0.32
N LEU A 387 -3.91 11.70 -0.64
CA LEU A 387 -3.38 11.70 -2.02
C LEU A 387 -4.30 11.00 -3.03
N SER A 388 -5.05 9.98 -2.62
CA SER A 388 -6.00 9.30 -3.49
C SER A 388 -7.13 10.22 -3.98
N ALA A 389 -7.47 11.28 -3.23
CA ALA A 389 -8.44 12.30 -3.70
C ALA A 389 -7.90 13.06 -4.91
N TYR A 390 -6.63 13.42 -4.89
CA TYR A 390 -6.00 14.16 -5.98
C TYR A 390 -5.81 13.30 -7.23
N PHE A 391 -5.44 12.02 -7.06
CA PHE A 391 -5.38 11.08 -8.18
C PHE A 391 -6.75 10.91 -8.84
N LEU A 392 -7.82 10.72 -8.06
CA LEU A 392 -9.16 10.62 -8.60
C LEU A 392 -9.61 11.93 -9.24
N LYS A 393 -9.38 13.09 -8.58
CA LYS A 393 -9.73 14.40 -9.11
C LYS A 393 -9.03 14.72 -10.44
N GLY A 394 -7.79 14.24 -10.61
CA GLY A 394 -7.03 14.43 -11.85
C GLY A 394 -7.65 13.74 -13.07
N VAL A 395 -8.37 12.65 -12.87
CA VAL A 395 -9.02 11.88 -13.95
C VAL A 395 -10.53 12.04 -14.03
N VAL A 396 -11.16 12.58 -12.98
CA VAL A 396 -12.60 12.87 -12.92
C VAL A 396 -12.81 14.32 -12.50
N PRO A 397 -12.48 15.29 -13.38
CA PRO A 397 -12.49 16.71 -13.03
C PRO A 397 -13.88 17.26 -12.74
N GLU A 398 -14.95 16.59 -13.20
CA GLU A 398 -16.34 16.97 -12.96
C GLU A 398 -16.81 16.74 -11.52
N TRP A 399 -16.22 15.79 -10.79
CA TRP A 399 -16.57 15.54 -9.39
C TRP A 399 -15.92 16.59 -8.48
N LYS A 400 -16.71 17.17 -7.57
CA LYS A 400 -16.18 18.15 -6.60
C LYS A 400 -15.28 17.47 -5.59
N LEU A 401 -14.14 18.10 -5.28
CA LEU A 401 -13.19 17.57 -4.30
C LEU A 401 -13.83 17.36 -2.92
N THR A 402 -14.77 18.23 -2.54
CA THR A 402 -15.54 18.09 -1.28
C THR A 402 -16.39 16.82 -1.23
N ASP A 403 -16.97 16.41 -2.37
CA ASP A 403 -17.75 15.17 -2.44
C ASP A 403 -16.84 13.94 -2.43
N ILE A 404 -15.66 14.04 -3.08
CA ILE A 404 -14.62 12.99 -3.01
C ILE A 404 -14.18 12.80 -1.57
N TYR A 405 -13.81 13.86 -0.85
CA TYR A 405 -13.44 13.77 0.57
C TYR A 405 -14.56 13.21 1.44
N ALA A 406 -15.81 13.65 1.24
CA ALA A 406 -16.96 13.16 1.99
C ALA A 406 -17.18 11.64 1.79
N GLY A 407 -16.93 11.14 0.59
CA GLY A 407 -16.95 9.72 0.28
C GLY A 407 -15.81 8.96 0.98
N MET A 408 -14.59 9.46 0.85
CA MET A 408 -13.39 8.85 1.45
C MET A 408 -13.50 8.70 2.97
N MET A 409 -14.07 9.71 3.65
CA MET A 409 -14.27 9.65 5.11
C MET A 409 -15.13 8.48 5.55
N GLN A 410 -16.14 8.08 4.76
CA GLN A 410 -16.96 6.90 5.05
C GLN A 410 -16.12 5.62 5.04
N PHE A 411 -15.24 5.48 4.05
CA PHE A 411 -14.35 4.32 3.92
C PHE A 411 -13.18 4.35 4.93
N MET A 412 -12.72 5.53 5.32
CA MET A 412 -11.75 5.67 6.40
C MET A 412 -12.29 5.10 7.71
N VAL A 413 -13.57 5.35 8.03
CA VAL A 413 -14.21 4.73 9.21
C VAL A 413 -14.20 3.19 9.09
N LEU A 414 -14.46 2.64 7.91
CA LEU A 414 -14.40 1.19 7.69
C LEU A 414 -12.98 0.65 7.84
N GLN A 415 -11.96 1.40 7.40
CA GLN A 415 -10.56 1.04 7.63
C GLN A 415 -10.22 1.03 9.13
N MET A 416 -10.70 2.02 9.89
CA MET A 416 -10.52 2.04 11.34
C MET A 416 -11.20 0.84 12.02
N ILE A 417 -12.38 0.43 11.53
CA ILE A 417 -13.04 -0.80 12.00
C ILE A 417 -12.16 -2.02 11.63
N GLY A 418 -11.65 -2.11 10.42
CA GLY A 418 -10.74 -3.16 9.98
C GLY A 418 -9.46 -3.22 10.82
N LEU A 419 -8.85 -2.06 11.12
CA LEU A 419 -7.70 -1.95 12.01
C LEU A 419 -8.05 -2.47 13.42
N GLY A 420 -9.22 -2.08 13.96
CA GLY A 420 -9.71 -2.55 15.23
C GLY A 420 -9.94 -4.06 15.26
N LEU A 421 -10.46 -4.65 14.19
CA LEU A 421 -10.62 -6.11 14.08
C LEU A 421 -9.27 -6.83 14.10
N VAL A 422 -8.27 -6.37 13.37
CA VAL A 422 -6.91 -6.96 13.38
C VAL A 422 -6.24 -6.77 14.74
N LEU A 423 -6.50 -5.66 15.43
CA LEU A 423 -5.98 -5.39 16.77
C LEU A 423 -6.60 -6.32 17.83
N ILE A 424 -7.93 -6.51 17.79
CA ILE A 424 -8.67 -7.34 18.76
C ILE A 424 -8.47 -8.83 18.48
N PHE A 425 -8.35 -9.20 17.21
CA PHE A 425 -8.20 -10.57 16.76
C PHE A 425 -6.88 -10.78 16.00
N PRO A 426 -5.72 -10.92 16.70
CA PRO A 426 -4.41 -11.10 16.06
C PRO A 426 -4.36 -12.28 15.08
N GLN A 427 -5.21 -13.28 15.26
CA GLN A 427 -5.31 -14.45 14.38
C GLN A 427 -5.70 -14.08 12.94
N ILE A 428 -6.35 -12.93 12.71
CA ILE A 428 -6.63 -12.43 11.36
C ILE A 428 -5.31 -12.21 10.58
N ALA A 429 -4.25 -11.79 11.27
CA ALA A 429 -2.92 -11.61 10.67
C ALA A 429 -2.04 -12.86 10.81
N LEU A 430 -2.09 -13.57 11.94
CA LEU A 430 -1.13 -14.61 12.29
C LEU A 430 -1.52 -16.01 11.83
N TRP A 431 -2.79 -16.25 11.48
CA TRP A 431 -3.28 -17.57 11.12
C TRP A 431 -2.62 -18.12 9.85
N LEU A 432 -2.59 -17.36 8.77
CA LEU A 432 -2.05 -17.83 7.50
C LEU A 432 -0.53 -18.05 7.54
N PRO A 433 0.30 -17.15 8.13
CA PRO A 433 1.71 -17.44 8.35
C PRO A 433 1.98 -18.70 9.18
N ALA A 434 1.15 -18.95 10.20
CA ALA A 434 1.27 -20.18 11.01
C ALA A 434 1.00 -21.44 10.19
N VAL A 435 -0.09 -21.47 9.42
CA VAL A 435 -0.47 -22.62 8.56
C VAL A 435 0.58 -22.90 7.46
N LEU A 436 1.25 -21.87 6.95
CA LEU A 436 2.24 -22.03 5.88
C LEU A 436 3.62 -22.48 6.39
N ARG A 437 3.87 -22.37 7.72
CA ARG A 437 5.11 -22.84 8.36
C ARG A 437 5.05 -24.30 8.80
N ASP A 438 3.83 -24.84 9.02
CA ASP A 438 3.56 -26.24 9.34
C ASP A 438 3.58 -27.11 8.07
#